data_dac220f2ddc4ba744d73f04dea0a823a
#
_entry.id   dac220f2ddc4ba744d73f04dea0a823a
#
_cell.length_a   1.000
_cell.length_b   1.000
_cell.length_c   1.000
_cell.angle_alpha   90.00
_cell.angle_beta   90.00
_cell.angle_gamma   90.00
#
_symmetry.space_group_name_H-M   'P 1'
#
loop_
_entity.id
_entity.type
_entity.pdbx_description
1 polymer ?
#
loop_
_entity_poly.entity_id
_entity_poly.type
_entity_poly.pdbx_seq_one_letter_code
_entity_poly.pdbx_strand_id
1 'polypeptide(L)'
;MADNGMRHVVVVDGFRTPLCKEGTDFRDTDAEVLGACVVRDMVQRCHRWNLPLETIDCVLGSNVATPMHAVNPTRVAAVTGGLPATIPADTVAGKNCGSGVTALYYASLRIRSGDADTVLVIGMEAMSRIPLLYHPTVADLLLHNAKAKHFRERTAGALALIPKLLNLTRYPPRIGLMMGLTDPMCDLIMGQTAENIAKDPALGITRQDQDAFSIRSHQLAAQAWKNGLFAEEVVPVYLSERGTHVERDNGIREDAGRETFGTVKPVFDKRHGSVTPANSSQITDAAAAMLLMEEGKAKSLGLPILGYVKDYADFGYEPACMGLAPVGAIAKVLTKARLALKDVSVFEINEAFASVVLGISRILDSSSLMEQKFGRYGLTERLGE
;
A
#
# COMPACT_ATOMS: atom_id res chain seq x y z
N MET A 1 10.74 -29.37 20.68
CA MET A 1 12.01 -28.75 20.26
C MET A 1 12.22 -27.60 21.21
N ALA A 2 13.35 -27.57 21.91
CA ALA A 2 13.62 -26.53 22.90
C ALA A 2 13.58 -25.16 22.22
N ASP A 3 12.82 -24.25 22.84
CA ASP A 3 12.73 -22.85 22.51
C ASP A 3 14.14 -22.24 22.69
N ASN A 4 14.84 -22.01 21.60
CA ASN A 4 16.24 -21.56 21.60
C ASN A 4 16.40 -20.08 22.00
N GLY A 5 15.54 -19.56 22.89
CA GLY A 5 15.58 -18.16 23.30
C GLY A 5 15.16 -17.17 22.20
N MET A 6 14.48 -17.66 21.16
CA MET A 6 14.01 -16.81 20.07
C MET A 6 12.79 -16.00 20.53
N ARG A 7 12.90 -14.68 20.48
CA ARG A 7 11.80 -13.78 20.80
C ARG A 7 10.69 -13.89 19.77
N HIS A 8 9.47 -14.18 20.21
CA HIS A 8 8.30 -14.23 19.35
C HIS A 8 7.65 -12.86 19.25
N VAL A 9 7.20 -12.53 18.03
CA VAL A 9 6.55 -11.27 17.74
C VAL A 9 5.06 -11.49 17.56
N VAL A 10 4.26 -10.79 18.35
CA VAL A 10 2.81 -10.87 18.33
C VAL A 10 2.18 -9.57 17.82
N VAL A 11 1.03 -9.71 17.20
CA VAL A 11 0.14 -8.60 16.86
C VAL A 11 -0.81 -8.41 18.03
N VAL A 12 -0.75 -7.23 18.64
CA VAL A 12 -1.60 -6.85 19.77
C VAL A 12 -2.90 -6.21 19.29
N ASP A 13 -2.80 -5.34 18.29
CA ASP A 13 -3.95 -4.65 17.70
C ASP A 13 -3.65 -4.21 16.27
N GLY A 14 -4.72 -3.97 15.49
CA GLY A 14 -4.62 -3.46 14.13
C GLY A 14 -5.93 -2.85 13.66
N PHE A 15 -5.87 -1.68 13.03
CA PHE A 15 -7.03 -0.95 12.52
C PHE A 15 -6.61 0.04 11.44
N ARG A 16 -7.58 0.66 10.77
CA ARG A 16 -7.37 1.58 9.66
C ARG A 16 -8.40 2.69 9.62
N THR A 17 -8.09 3.73 8.88
CA THR A 17 -9.11 4.70 8.43
C THR A 17 -10.04 4.04 7.38
N PRO A 18 -11.16 4.68 7.02
CA PRO A 18 -11.82 4.37 5.78
C PRO A 18 -10.85 4.45 4.59
N LEU A 19 -11.10 3.60 3.58
CA LEU A 19 -10.42 3.64 2.28
C LEU A 19 -11.24 4.55 1.35
N CYS A 20 -10.75 5.74 1.07
CA CYS A 20 -11.45 6.72 0.26
C CYS A 20 -10.85 6.83 -1.13
N LYS A 21 -11.70 6.81 -2.15
CA LYS A 21 -11.28 7.00 -3.53
C LYS A 21 -10.60 8.36 -3.70
N GLU A 22 -9.53 8.38 -4.49
CA GLU A 22 -8.82 9.61 -4.89
C GLU A 22 -9.81 10.70 -5.34
N GLY A 23 -9.54 11.94 -4.92
CA GLY A 23 -10.33 13.12 -5.27
C GLY A 23 -11.66 13.23 -4.53
N THR A 24 -11.94 12.38 -3.53
CA THR A 24 -13.19 12.37 -2.77
C THR A 24 -13.01 12.89 -1.34
N ASP A 25 -13.40 12.12 -0.32
CA ASP A 25 -13.52 12.59 1.06
C ASP A 25 -12.19 13.08 1.65
N PHE A 26 -11.07 12.42 1.34
CA PHE A 26 -9.74 12.78 1.82
C PHE A 26 -8.90 13.63 0.86
N ARG A 27 -9.50 14.14 -0.24
CA ARG A 27 -8.76 14.86 -1.31
C ARG A 27 -7.87 16.01 -0.84
N ASP A 28 -8.20 16.66 0.27
CA ASP A 28 -7.47 17.80 0.83
C ASP A 28 -6.66 17.41 2.09
N THR A 29 -6.57 16.09 2.40
CA THR A 29 -5.90 15.58 3.59
C THR A 29 -4.56 14.97 3.22
N ASP A 30 -3.48 15.46 3.80
CA ASP A 30 -2.13 14.95 3.55
C ASP A 30 -1.88 13.60 4.25
N ALA A 31 -0.93 12.83 3.75
CA ALA A 31 -0.67 11.46 4.22
C ALA A 31 -0.33 11.41 5.72
N GLU A 32 0.52 12.32 6.20
CA GLU A 32 0.90 12.41 7.61
C GLU A 32 -0.26 12.80 8.52
N VAL A 33 -1.27 13.50 7.99
CA VAL A 33 -2.49 13.83 8.75
C VAL A 33 -3.36 12.57 8.90
N LEU A 34 -3.52 11.76 7.85
CA LEU A 34 -4.18 10.46 7.93
C LEU A 34 -3.43 9.53 8.88
N GLY A 35 -2.09 9.51 8.79
CA GLY A 35 -1.24 8.77 9.72
C GLY A 35 -1.42 9.22 11.17
N ALA A 36 -1.54 10.54 11.42
CA ALA A 36 -1.80 11.07 12.76
C ALA A 36 -3.15 10.64 13.32
N CYS A 37 -4.17 10.40 12.48
CA CYS A 37 -5.46 9.90 12.92
C CYS A 37 -5.35 8.50 13.52
N VAL A 38 -4.66 7.58 12.83
CA VAL A 38 -4.45 6.21 13.35
C VAL A 38 -3.51 6.20 14.56
N VAL A 39 -2.50 7.06 14.59
CA VAL A 39 -1.65 7.19 15.79
C VAL A 39 -2.47 7.69 16.98
N ARG A 40 -3.35 8.67 16.81
CA ARG A 40 -4.23 9.19 17.86
C ARG A 40 -5.17 8.12 18.40
N ASP A 41 -5.74 7.29 17.54
CA ASP A 41 -6.58 6.18 17.99
C ASP A 41 -5.76 5.14 18.77
N MET A 42 -4.52 4.83 18.32
CA MET A 42 -3.60 3.96 19.07
C MET A 42 -3.28 4.54 20.46
N VAL A 43 -3.01 5.83 20.57
CA VAL A 43 -2.80 6.52 21.86
C VAL A 43 -4.02 6.33 22.78
N GLN A 44 -5.23 6.49 22.25
CA GLN A 44 -6.46 6.26 23.02
C GLN A 44 -6.60 4.79 23.46
N ARG A 45 -6.21 3.83 22.60
CA ARG A 45 -6.20 2.40 22.94
C ARG A 45 -5.18 2.10 24.03
N CYS A 46 -3.97 2.67 23.94
CA CYS A 46 -2.97 2.56 25.01
C CYS A 46 -3.52 3.07 26.36
N HIS A 47 -4.20 4.22 26.37
CA HIS A 47 -4.83 4.72 27.58
C HIS A 47 -5.91 3.77 28.13
N ARG A 48 -6.75 3.18 27.29
CA ARG A 48 -7.75 2.17 27.71
C ARG A 48 -7.11 0.92 28.32
N TRP A 49 -5.92 0.54 27.86
CA TRP A 49 -5.15 -0.58 28.40
C TRP A 49 -4.28 -0.20 29.61
N ASN A 50 -4.29 1.06 30.04
CA ASN A 50 -3.35 1.61 31.04
C ASN A 50 -1.88 1.38 30.64
N LEU A 51 -1.59 1.40 29.35
CA LEU A 51 -0.26 1.22 28.78
C LEU A 51 0.42 2.59 28.64
N PRO A 52 1.54 2.87 29.34
CA PRO A 52 2.30 4.08 29.16
C PRO A 52 2.79 4.21 27.71
N LEU A 53 2.69 5.40 27.12
CA LEU A 53 3.08 5.61 25.72
C LEU A 53 4.57 5.37 25.48
N GLU A 54 5.40 5.57 26.51
CA GLU A 54 6.84 5.29 26.50
C GLU A 54 7.16 3.79 26.39
N THR A 55 6.15 2.93 26.54
CA THR A 55 6.27 1.48 26.25
C THR A 55 6.49 1.22 24.77
N ILE A 56 6.09 2.15 23.90
CA ILE A 56 6.35 2.09 22.44
C ILE A 56 7.79 2.55 22.20
N ASP A 57 8.66 1.62 21.83
CA ASP A 57 10.09 1.89 21.64
C ASP A 57 10.37 2.69 20.37
N CYS A 58 9.60 2.46 19.30
CA CYS A 58 9.70 3.20 18.05
C CYS A 58 8.44 3.06 17.18
N VAL A 59 8.34 3.95 16.18
CA VAL A 59 7.33 3.90 15.13
C VAL A 59 8.02 3.62 13.78
N LEU A 60 7.56 2.59 13.06
CA LEU A 60 7.99 2.33 11.70
C LEU A 60 6.81 2.55 10.76
N GLY A 61 6.95 3.55 9.90
CA GLY A 61 5.90 3.88 8.95
C GLY A 61 6.22 3.51 7.53
N SER A 62 5.21 3.48 6.68
CA SER A 62 5.36 3.35 5.23
C SER A 62 4.56 4.41 4.51
N ASN A 63 5.17 4.97 3.48
CA ASN A 63 4.55 5.91 2.56
C ASN A 63 5.29 5.80 1.22
N VAL A 64 4.57 5.72 0.12
CA VAL A 64 5.14 5.57 -1.23
C VAL A 64 5.35 6.93 -1.88
N ALA A 65 4.32 7.76 -1.88
CA ALA A 65 4.37 9.12 -2.42
C ALA A 65 4.75 10.12 -1.32
N THR A 66 6.01 10.05 -0.86
CA THR A 66 6.51 10.87 0.24
C THR A 66 6.29 12.37 -0.04
N PRO A 67 5.52 13.07 0.81
CA PRO A 67 5.26 14.49 0.63
C PRO A 67 6.53 15.30 0.86
N MET A 68 6.83 16.25 -0.05
CA MET A 68 8.06 17.05 0.00
C MET A 68 8.15 17.97 1.21
N HIS A 69 7.01 18.35 1.80
CA HIS A 69 6.94 19.18 3.02
C HIS A 69 7.09 18.36 4.30
N ALA A 70 6.93 17.03 4.22
CA ALA A 70 7.06 16.11 5.34
C ALA A 70 7.89 14.88 4.92
N VAL A 71 9.20 15.08 4.72
CA VAL A 71 10.14 14.05 4.20
C VAL A 71 10.20 12.80 5.08
N ASN A 72 9.97 12.93 6.39
CA ASN A 72 9.71 11.82 7.30
C ASN A 72 8.25 11.92 7.80
N PRO A 73 7.25 11.51 6.98
CA PRO A 73 5.84 11.65 7.33
C PRO A 73 5.48 10.79 8.54
N THR A 74 6.17 9.69 8.79
CA THR A 74 5.99 8.86 10.00
C THR A 74 6.30 9.64 11.26
N ARG A 75 7.38 10.41 11.26
CA ARG A 75 7.74 11.26 12.40
C ARG A 75 6.69 12.34 12.66
N VAL A 76 6.22 12.98 11.60
CA VAL A 76 5.16 13.99 11.70
C VAL A 76 3.88 13.36 12.25
N ALA A 77 3.45 12.25 11.67
CA ALA A 77 2.24 11.52 12.11
C ALA A 77 2.33 11.08 13.57
N ALA A 78 3.48 10.54 14.00
CA ALA A 78 3.70 10.06 15.36
C ALA A 78 3.51 11.19 16.39
N VAL A 79 4.19 12.33 16.18
CA VAL A 79 4.15 13.45 17.14
C VAL A 79 2.79 14.17 17.11
N THR A 80 2.26 14.45 15.92
CA THR A 80 0.94 15.11 15.79
C THR A 80 -0.22 14.21 16.21
N GLY A 81 -0.04 12.90 16.16
CA GLY A 81 -0.96 11.89 16.68
C GLY A 81 -0.96 11.78 18.21
N GLY A 82 0.02 12.37 18.90
CA GLY A 82 0.06 12.46 20.37
C GLY A 82 1.10 11.55 21.02
N LEU A 83 1.98 10.89 20.27
CA LEU A 83 3.09 10.15 20.88
C LEU A 83 4.17 11.13 21.40
N PRO A 84 4.88 10.78 22.49
CA PRO A 84 6.02 11.54 22.99
C PRO A 84 7.07 11.79 21.90
N ALA A 85 7.58 13.03 21.84
CA ALA A 85 8.60 13.39 20.89
C ALA A 85 9.95 12.66 21.08
N THR A 86 10.12 11.97 22.19
CA THR A 86 11.29 11.13 22.49
C THR A 86 11.25 9.79 21.78
N ILE A 87 10.09 9.33 21.32
CA ILE A 87 9.95 8.06 20.58
C ILE A 87 10.46 8.26 19.14
N PRO A 88 11.48 7.49 18.71
CA PRO A 88 11.99 7.59 17.35
C PRO A 88 10.96 7.08 16.34
N ALA A 89 10.96 7.69 15.15
CA ALA A 89 10.04 7.31 14.09
C ALA A 89 10.74 7.38 12.72
N ASP A 90 10.65 6.30 11.93
CA ASP A 90 11.31 6.15 10.65
C ASP A 90 10.30 5.80 9.56
N THR A 91 10.50 6.35 8.37
CA THR A 91 9.70 5.98 7.18
C THR A 91 10.45 4.97 6.34
N VAL A 92 9.83 3.80 6.13
CA VAL A 92 10.29 2.79 5.19
C VAL A 92 9.65 3.07 3.83
N ALA A 93 10.47 3.40 2.86
CA ALA A 93 10.06 3.67 1.49
C ALA A 93 10.72 2.68 0.51
N GLY A 94 10.23 2.66 -0.73
CA GLY A 94 10.93 2.02 -1.84
C GLY A 94 10.48 0.60 -2.20
N LYS A 95 9.37 0.11 -1.64
CA LYS A 95 8.77 -1.17 -2.06
C LYS A 95 7.34 -1.02 -2.59
N ASN A 96 6.99 0.18 -3.00
CA ASN A 96 5.66 0.53 -3.53
C ASN A 96 4.54 -0.05 -2.63
N CYS A 97 3.55 -0.74 -3.21
CA CYS A 97 2.42 -1.33 -2.46
C CYS A 97 2.85 -2.35 -1.38
N GLY A 98 4.07 -2.89 -1.43
CA GLY A 98 4.64 -3.79 -0.42
C GLY A 98 5.33 -3.10 0.75
N SER A 99 5.38 -1.76 0.79
CA SER A 99 6.12 -1.01 1.82
C SER A 99 5.56 -1.23 3.23
N GLY A 100 4.23 -1.34 3.39
CA GLY A 100 3.60 -1.61 4.68
C GLY A 100 4.02 -2.96 5.28
N VAL A 101 4.00 -4.02 4.47
CA VAL A 101 4.46 -5.36 4.89
C VAL A 101 5.97 -5.35 5.20
N THR A 102 6.75 -4.55 4.47
CA THR A 102 8.19 -4.37 4.74
C THR A 102 8.43 -3.66 6.06
N ALA A 103 7.66 -2.61 6.38
CA ALA A 103 7.73 -1.93 7.68
C ALA A 103 7.39 -2.88 8.83
N LEU A 104 6.35 -3.71 8.67
CA LEU A 104 5.99 -4.76 9.63
C LEU A 104 7.14 -5.77 9.82
N TYR A 105 7.78 -6.20 8.74
CA TYR A 105 8.93 -7.09 8.82
C TYR A 105 10.11 -6.45 9.57
N TYR A 106 10.45 -5.20 9.28
CA TYR A 106 11.54 -4.50 9.98
C TYR A 106 11.21 -4.29 11.46
N ALA A 107 9.95 -4.02 11.80
CA ALA A 107 9.49 -3.99 13.18
C ALA A 107 9.70 -5.36 13.85
N SER A 108 9.33 -6.44 13.16
CA SER A 108 9.53 -7.80 13.68
C SER A 108 11.01 -8.15 13.89
N LEU A 109 11.91 -7.67 13.03
CA LEU A 109 13.35 -7.85 13.20
C LEU A 109 13.87 -7.11 14.44
N ARG A 110 13.47 -5.84 14.65
CA ARG A 110 13.86 -5.09 15.85
C ARG A 110 13.42 -5.79 17.14
N ILE A 111 12.22 -6.38 17.15
CA ILE A 111 11.74 -7.12 18.31
C ILE A 111 12.52 -8.42 18.48
N ARG A 112 12.77 -9.17 17.41
CA ARG A 112 13.52 -10.43 17.46
C ARG A 112 14.99 -10.25 17.88
N SER A 113 15.61 -9.14 17.45
CA SER A 113 17.01 -8.81 17.85
C SER A 113 17.12 -8.32 19.29
N GLY A 114 16.03 -7.92 19.92
CA GLY A 114 16.04 -7.31 21.24
C GLY A 114 16.29 -5.79 21.23
N ASP A 115 16.32 -5.14 20.06
CA ASP A 115 16.47 -3.69 19.95
C ASP A 115 15.19 -2.94 20.35
N ALA A 116 14.05 -3.63 20.34
CA ALA A 116 12.76 -3.13 20.77
C ALA A 116 11.92 -4.25 21.36
N ASP A 117 10.97 -3.91 22.23
CA ASP A 117 9.95 -4.82 22.73
C ASP A 117 8.58 -4.51 22.12
N THR A 118 8.35 -3.25 21.77
CA THR A 118 7.05 -2.77 21.27
C THR A 118 7.29 -1.80 20.11
N VAL A 119 6.70 -2.09 18.96
CA VAL A 119 6.82 -1.26 17.77
C VAL A 119 5.43 -0.94 17.21
N LEU A 120 5.14 0.34 17.04
CA LEU A 120 3.97 0.77 16.29
C LEU A 120 4.33 0.82 14.80
N VAL A 121 3.62 0.04 13.99
CA VAL A 121 3.73 0.08 12.53
C VAL A 121 2.56 0.89 11.97
N ILE A 122 2.84 1.86 11.09
CA ILE A 122 1.81 2.63 10.40
C ILE A 122 2.02 2.61 8.90
N GLY A 123 0.93 2.55 8.13
CA GLY A 123 0.92 2.82 6.71
C GLY A 123 0.05 4.03 6.44
N MET A 124 0.47 4.91 5.53
CA MET A 124 -0.32 6.09 5.18
C MET A 124 -0.06 6.46 3.73
N GLU A 125 -1.14 6.80 3.02
CA GLU A 125 -1.03 7.25 1.63
C GLU A 125 -2.12 8.26 1.31
N ALA A 126 -1.75 9.34 0.62
CA ALA A 126 -2.67 10.34 0.12
C ALA A 126 -2.42 10.56 -1.38
N MET A 127 -2.96 9.65 -2.18
CA MET A 127 -2.80 9.68 -3.64
C MET A 127 -3.42 10.94 -4.26
N SER A 128 -4.46 11.49 -3.61
CA SER A 128 -5.08 12.76 -3.96
C SER A 128 -4.12 13.96 -3.84
N ARG A 129 -3.06 13.82 -3.06
CA ARG A 129 -2.11 14.91 -2.74
C ARG A 129 -0.81 14.83 -3.54
N ILE A 130 -0.67 13.86 -4.43
CA ILE A 130 0.50 13.76 -5.31
C ILE A 130 0.54 14.97 -6.24
N PRO A 131 1.63 15.77 -6.20
CA PRO A 131 1.66 17.04 -6.89
C PRO A 131 1.81 16.89 -8.41
N LEU A 132 1.33 17.89 -9.13
CA LEU A 132 1.76 18.16 -10.49
C LEU A 132 3.15 18.79 -10.46
N LEU A 133 4.07 18.29 -11.27
CA LEU A 133 5.41 18.81 -11.38
C LEU A 133 5.54 19.68 -12.63
N TYR A 134 6.25 20.79 -12.53
CA TYR A 134 6.57 21.58 -13.71
C TYR A 134 7.47 20.81 -14.68
N HIS A 135 7.35 21.11 -15.97
CA HIS A 135 8.36 20.69 -16.94
C HIS A 135 9.75 21.19 -16.49
N PRO A 136 10.83 20.38 -16.59
CA PRO A 136 12.16 20.77 -16.10
C PRO A 136 12.60 22.16 -16.52
N THR A 137 12.43 22.51 -17.80
CA THR A 137 12.77 23.85 -18.32
C THR A 137 12.00 24.98 -17.62
N VAL A 138 10.76 24.75 -17.21
CA VAL A 138 9.94 25.72 -16.47
C VAL A 138 10.43 25.79 -15.03
N ALA A 139 10.69 24.64 -14.41
CA ALA A 139 11.22 24.56 -13.05
C ALA A 139 12.57 25.27 -12.91
N ASP A 140 13.49 25.03 -13.86
CA ASP A 140 14.82 25.69 -13.89
C ASP A 140 14.70 27.21 -13.97
N LEU A 141 13.80 27.73 -14.79
CA LEU A 141 13.56 29.17 -14.90
C LEU A 141 12.94 29.76 -13.63
N LEU A 142 11.98 29.03 -13.01
CA LEU A 142 11.40 29.44 -11.74
C LEU A 142 12.47 29.54 -10.65
N LEU A 143 13.32 28.50 -10.55
CA LEU A 143 14.41 28.45 -9.58
C LEU A 143 15.48 29.53 -9.84
N HIS A 144 15.83 29.75 -11.12
CA HIS A 144 16.76 30.81 -11.50
C HIS A 144 16.19 32.18 -11.13
N ASN A 145 14.93 32.43 -11.45
CA ASN A 145 14.25 33.67 -11.14
C ASN A 145 14.10 33.89 -9.62
N ALA A 146 13.82 32.85 -8.85
CA ALA A 146 13.74 32.94 -7.40
C ALA A 146 15.10 33.31 -6.73
N LYS A 147 16.23 32.91 -7.34
CA LYS A 147 17.58 33.19 -6.87
C LYS A 147 18.11 34.53 -7.38
N ALA A 148 17.48 35.20 -8.34
CA ALA A 148 17.91 36.46 -8.92
C ALA A 148 17.91 37.58 -7.87
N LYS A 149 19.04 38.26 -7.72
CA LYS A 149 19.24 39.32 -6.72
C LYS A 149 18.79 40.71 -7.23
N HIS A 150 18.84 40.93 -8.53
CA HIS A 150 18.55 42.22 -9.13
C HIS A 150 17.18 42.27 -9.76
N PHE A 151 16.50 43.40 -9.67
CA PHE A 151 15.16 43.60 -10.25
C PHE A 151 15.12 43.34 -11.75
N ARG A 152 16.16 43.77 -12.49
CA ARG A 152 16.25 43.53 -13.95
C ARG A 152 16.30 42.02 -14.30
N GLU A 153 17.04 41.24 -13.52
CA GLU A 153 17.12 39.78 -13.71
C GLU A 153 15.76 39.10 -13.42
N ARG A 154 15.07 39.53 -12.37
CA ARG A 154 13.74 39.06 -12.03
C ARG A 154 12.70 39.33 -13.10
N THR A 155 12.70 40.57 -13.63
CA THR A 155 11.77 40.93 -14.71
C THR A 155 12.09 40.19 -16.01
N ALA A 156 13.35 40.06 -16.38
CA ALA A 156 13.74 39.28 -17.56
C ALA A 156 13.39 37.81 -17.42
N GLY A 157 13.61 37.21 -16.25
CA GLY A 157 13.23 35.84 -15.92
C GLY A 157 11.71 35.63 -15.97
N ALA A 158 10.92 36.55 -15.45
CA ALA A 158 9.46 36.50 -15.50
C ALA A 158 8.94 36.57 -16.94
N LEU A 159 9.48 37.49 -17.76
CA LEU A 159 9.14 37.61 -19.18
C LEU A 159 9.49 36.35 -19.98
N ALA A 160 10.61 35.68 -19.67
CA ALA A 160 10.99 34.42 -20.29
C ALA A 160 10.13 33.23 -19.85
N LEU A 161 9.53 33.29 -18.64
CA LEU A 161 8.70 32.24 -18.07
C LEU A 161 7.28 32.20 -18.65
N ILE A 162 6.65 33.38 -18.86
CA ILE A 162 5.26 33.50 -19.30
C ILE A 162 4.97 32.69 -20.59
N PRO A 163 5.75 32.83 -21.69
CA PRO A 163 5.50 32.07 -22.90
C PRO A 163 5.60 30.56 -22.71
N LYS A 164 6.46 30.10 -21.77
CA LYS A 164 6.63 28.67 -21.50
C LYS A 164 5.49 28.11 -20.65
N LEU A 165 4.99 28.86 -19.71
CA LEU A 165 3.80 28.50 -18.92
C LEU A 165 2.53 28.44 -19.79
N LEU A 166 2.42 29.30 -20.80
CA LEU A 166 1.30 29.33 -21.73
C LEU A 166 1.39 28.23 -22.82
N ASN A 167 2.58 27.73 -23.12
CA ASN A 167 2.79 26.70 -24.13
C ASN A 167 2.83 25.29 -23.49
N LEU A 168 1.67 24.83 -23.04
CA LEU A 168 1.53 23.52 -22.41
C LEU A 168 1.80 22.34 -23.36
N THR A 169 1.72 22.55 -24.69
CA THR A 169 2.06 21.51 -25.67
C THR A 169 3.55 21.22 -25.69
N ARG A 170 4.39 22.26 -25.59
CA ARG A 170 5.85 22.13 -25.60
C ARG A 170 6.45 21.88 -24.21
N TYR A 171 5.80 22.38 -23.16
CA TYR A 171 6.23 22.29 -21.79
C TYR A 171 5.09 21.75 -20.89
N PRO A 172 4.61 20.52 -21.15
CA PRO A 172 3.50 19.94 -20.38
C PRO A 172 3.91 19.75 -18.91
N PRO A 173 3.01 20.01 -17.97
CA PRO A 173 3.25 19.60 -16.58
C PRO A 173 3.36 18.07 -16.52
N ARG A 174 4.17 17.57 -15.60
CA ARG A 174 4.30 16.15 -15.33
C ARG A 174 3.33 15.76 -14.22
N ILE A 175 2.52 14.76 -14.50
CA ILE A 175 1.56 14.24 -13.51
C ILE A 175 2.32 13.27 -12.60
N GLY A 176 2.61 13.68 -11.35
CA GLY A 176 3.40 12.89 -10.40
C GLY A 176 2.81 11.50 -10.19
N LEU A 177 1.49 11.39 -10.09
CA LEU A 177 0.78 10.11 -9.98
C LEU A 177 1.12 9.16 -11.14
N MET A 178 1.06 9.65 -12.39
CA MET A 178 1.38 8.83 -13.57
C MET A 178 2.84 8.40 -13.59
N MET A 179 3.74 9.29 -13.14
CA MET A 179 5.17 8.94 -13.01
C MET A 179 5.39 7.84 -11.98
N GLY A 180 4.69 7.89 -10.85
CA GLY A 180 4.77 6.86 -9.80
C GLY A 180 4.16 5.51 -10.21
N LEU A 181 3.20 5.53 -11.13
CA LEU A 181 2.55 4.32 -11.67
C LEU A 181 3.22 3.75 -12.92
N THR A 182 4.28 4.38 -13.43
CA THR A 182 5.03 3.91 -14.61
C THR A 182 6.36 3.32 -14.15
N ASP A 183 6.61 2.08 -14.54
CA ASP A 183 7.89 1.42 -14.26
C ASP A 183 8.97 1.97 -15.21
N PRO A 184 10.09 2.51 -14.68
CA PRO A 184 11.14 3.12 -15.50
C PRO A 184 12.02 2.10 -16.25
N MET A 185 11.95 0.81 -15.91
CA MET A 185 12.76 -0.23 -16.56
C MET A 185 12.10 -0.76 -17.83
N CYS A 186 10.77 -0.87 -17.84
CA CYS A 186 10.03 -1.38 -18.99
C CYS A 186 9.11 -0.32 -19.66
N ASP A 187 9.04 0.88 -19.09
CA ASP A 187 8.19 2.00 -19.56
C ASP A 187 6.70 1.64 -19.68
N LEU A 188 6.23 0.75 -18.78
CA LEU A 188 4.85 0.32 -18.70
C LEU A 188 4.19 0.88 -17.45
N ILE A 189 2.95 1.36 -17.58
CA ILE A 189 2.14 1.65 -16.40
C ILE A 189 1.60 0.35 -15.81
N MET A 190 1.29 0.37 -14.50
CA MET A 190 0.89 -0.85 -13.76
C MET A 190 -0.26 -1.61 -14.42
N GLY A 191 -1.24 -0.93 -15.01
CA GLY A 191 -2.32 -1.61 -15.74
C GLY A 191 -1.87 -2.31 -17.02
N GLN A 192 -0.79 -1.86 -17.68
CA GLN A 192 -0.22 -2.56 -18.83
C GLN A 192 0.55 -3.82 -18.39
N THR A 193 1.22 -3.79 -17.23
CA THR A 193 1.83 -5.02 -16.67
C THR A 193 0.76 -6.05 -16.32
N ALA A 194 -0.41 -5.61 -15.82
CA ALA A 194 -1.57 -6.47 -15.58
C ALA A 194 -2.18 -7.04 -16.88
N GLU A 195 -2.20 -6.26 -17.97
CA GLU A 195 -2.59 -6.75 -19.30
C GLU A 195 -1.64 -7.83 -19.82
N ASN A 196 -0.33 -7.70 -19.58
CA ASN A 196 0.63 -8.74 -19.96
C ASN A 196 0.33 -10.07 -19.28
N ILE A 197 -0.07 -10.04 -18.01
CA ILE A 197 -0.48 -11.23 -17.26
C ILE A 197 -1.80 -11.78 -17.83
N ALA A 198 -2.78 -10.91 -18.09
CA ALA A 198 -4.07 -11.31 -18.65
C ALA A 198 -3.93 -11.94 -20.05
N LYS A 199 -2.98 -11.48 -20.86
CA LYS A 199 -2.71 -11.96 -22.23
C LYS A 199 -1.83 -13.21 -22.28
N ASP A 200 -1.29 -13.66 -21.16
CA ASP A 200 -0.47 -14.85 -21.13
C ASP A 200 -1.34 -16.11 -21.42
N PRO A 201 -1.14 -16.77 -22.58
CA PRO A 201 -2.01 -17.88 -22.98
C PRO A 201 -1.90 -19.08 -22.02
N ALA A 202 -0.77 -19.24 -21.34
CA ALA A 202 -0.59 -20.30 -20.36
C ALA A 202 -1.49 -20.11 -19.13
N LEU A 203 -1.77 -18.86 -18.77
CA LEU A 203 -2.66 -18.54 -17.66
C LEU A 203 -4.15 -18.62 -18.05
N GLY A 204 -4.50 -18.45 -19.33
CA GLY A 204 -5.88 -18.59 -19.85
C GLY A 204 -6.90 -17.66 -19.20
N ILE A 205 -6.47 -16.47 -18.72
CA ILE A 205 -7.34 -15.52 -18.01
C ILE A 205 -8.22 -14.78 -19.02
N THR A 206 -9.53 -14.92 -18.87
CA THR A 206 -10.50 -14.22 -19.71
C THR A 206 -10.95 -12.90 -19.08
N ARG A 207 -11.59 -12.04 -19.89
CA ARG A 207 -12.26 -10.84 -19.38
C ARG A 207 -13.38 -11.21 -18.39
N GLN A 208 -14.12 -12.26 -18.67
CA GLN A 208 -15.20 -12.74 -17.82
C GLN A 208 -14.70 -13.20 -16.46
N ASP A 209 -13.56 -13.89 -16.41
CA ASP A 209 -12.94 -14.29 -15.13
C ASP A 209 -12.59 -13.07 -14.28
N GLN A 210 -11.99 -12.04 -14.90
CA GLN A 210 -11.60 -10.82 -14.21
C GLN A 210 -12.81 -10.05 -13.67
N ASP A 211 -13.85 -9.90 -14.49
CA ASP A 211 -15.09 -9.24 -14.07
C ASP A 211 -15.80 -10.02 -12.97
N ALA A 212 -15.88 -11.35 -13.06
CA ALA A 212 -16.50 -12.21 -12.05
C ALA A 212 -15.76 -12.11 -10.70
N PHE A 213 -14.41 -12.11 -10.71
CA PHE A 213 -13.61 -11.91 -9.52
C PHE A 213 -13.91 -10.56 -8.86
N SER A 214 -13.91 -9.49 -9.65
CA SER A 214 -14.11 -8.14 -9.14
C SER A 214 -15.53 -7.89 -8.62
N ILE A 215 -16.54 -8.43 -9.32
CA ILE A 215 -17.93 -8.40 -8.84
C ILE A 215 -18.05 -9.09 -7.48
N ARG A 216 -17.46 -10.27 -7.33
CA ARG A 216 -17.44 -11.00 -6.06
C ARG A 216 -16.76 -10.19 -4.96
N SER A 217 -15.61 -9.55 -5.22
CA SER A 217 -14.88 -8.73 -4.26
C SER A 217 -15.75 -7.57 -3.75
N HIS A 218 -16.37 -6.81 -4.66
CA HIS A 218 -17.28 -5.72 -4.27
C HIS A 218 -18.50 -6.20 -3.46
N GLN A 219 -19.11 -7.31 -3.88
CA GLN A 219 -20.29 -7.87 -3.19
C GLN A 219 -19.94 -8.34 -1.78
N LEU A 220 -18.79 -9.01 -1.59
CA LEU A 220 -18.34 -9.43 -0.26
C LEU A 220 -18.02 -8.24 0.64
N ALA A 221 -17.36 -7.21 0.11
CA ALA A 221 -17.07 -6.00 0.87
C ALA A 221 -18.36 -5.25 1.27
N ALA A 222 -19.32 -5.12 0.35
CA ALA A 222 -20.62 -4.51 0.64
C ALA A 222 -21.39 -5.30 1.73
N GLN A 223 -21.36 -6.63 1.65
CA GLN A 223 -21.98 -7.50 2.65
C GLN A 223 -21.28 -7.39 4.01
N ALA A 224 -19.95 -7.33 4.03
CA ALA A 224 -19.16 -7.15 5.26
C ALA A 224 -19.54 -5.85 5.97
N TRP A 225 -19.65 -4.74 5.23
CA TRP A 225 -20.15 -3.47 5.78
C TRP A 225 -21.57 -3.57 6.32
N LYS A 226 -22.49 -4.19 5.56
CA LYS A 226 -23.87 -4.39 5.98
C LYS A 226 -23.99 -5.21 7.26
N ASN A 227 -23.11 -6.17 7.44
CA ASN A 227 -23.08 -7.05 8.61
C ASN A 227 -22.25 -6.49 9.77
N GLY A 228 -21.68 -5.28 9.65
CA GLY A 228 -20.90 -4.63 10.70
C GLY A 228 -19.53 -5.26 10.96
N LEU A 229 -19.00 -6.09 10.04
CA LEU A 229 -17.72 -6.81 10.25
C LEU A 229 -16.51 -5.87 10.32
N PHE A 230 -16.60 -4.66 9.81
CA PHE A 230 -15.53 -3.67 9.86
C PHE A 230 -15.61 -2.72 11.08
N ALA A 231 -16.57 -2.90 11.97
CA ALA A 231 -16.81 -1.98 13.08
C ALA A 231 -15.61 -1.87 14.06
N GLU A 232 -14.86 -2.96 14.24
CA GLU A 232 -13.67 -2.99 15.10
C GLU A 232 -12.39 -2.58 14.37
N GLU A 233 -12.40 -2.65 13.04
CA GLU A 233 -11.24 -2.40 12.19
C GLU A 233 -11.18 -0.95 11.70
N VAL A 234 -12.32 -0.35 11.35
CA VAL A 234 -12.36 0.99 10.76
C VAL A 234 -12.62 2.04 11.81
N VAL A 235 -11.69 2.98 11.93
CA VAL A 235 -11.83 4.13 12.84
C VAL A 235 -12.26 5.38 12.07
N PRO A 236 -13.25 6.15 12.56
CA PRO A 236 -13.71 7.35 11.90
C PRO A 236 -12.63 8.43 11.89
N VAL A 237 -12.54 9.18 10.80
CA VAL A 237 -11.64 10.31 10.63
C VAL A 237 -12.43 11.61 10.67
N TYR A 238 -12.13 12.46 11.64
CA TYR A 238 -12.76 13.77 11.77
C TYR A 238 -11.99 14.81 10.96
N LEU A 239 -12.66 15.44 10.01
CA LEU A 239 -12.15 16.50 9.17
C LEU A 239 -12.56 17.86 9.75
N SER A 240 -11.73 18.39 10.67
CA SER A 240 -12.02 19.61 11.42
C SER A 240 -12.31 20.83 10.53
N GLU A 241 -11.59 20.95 9.41
CA GLU A 241 -11.77 22.06 8.46
C GLU A 241 -13.14 22.05 7.77
N ARG A 242 -13.77 20.86 7.65
CA ARG A 242 -15.08 20.69 7.00
C ARG A 242 -16.21 20.50 8.01
N GLY A 243 -15.90 20.31 9.30
CA GLY A 243 -16.88 19.99 10.33
C GLY A 243 -17.61 18.65 10.08
N THR A 244 -17.02 17.74 9.34
CA THR A 244 -17.58 16.42 8.99
C THR A 244 -16.64 15.30 9.44
N HIS A 245 -17.13 14.07 9.42
CA HIS A 245 -16.33 12.88 9.64
C HIS A 245 -16.56 11.86 8.51
N VAL A 246 -15.59 11.01 8.30
CA VAL A 246 -15.62 9.90 7.35
C VAL A 246 -15.46 8.61 8.15
N GLU A 247 -16.40 7.70 7.99
CA GLU A 247 -16.47 6.45 8.80
C GLU A 247 -16.62 5.20 7.95
N ARG A 248 -16.75 5.35 6.62
CA ARG A 248 -16.99 4.23 5.71
C ARG A 248 -16.14 4.31 4.45
N ASP A 249 -15.71 3.16 3.94
CA ASP A 249 -15.09 3.03 2.62
C ASP A 249 -16.07 3.51 1.53
N ASN A 250 -15.60 4.40 0.66
CA ASN A 250 -16.45 4.98 -0.39
C ASN A 250 -16.21 4.41 -1.79
N GLY A 251 -15.31 3.43 -1.90
CA GLY A 251 -14.93 2.82 -3.17
C GLY A 251 -15.74 1.59 -3.55
N ILE A 252 -16.56 1.06 -2.66
CA ILE A 252 -17.32 -0.17 -2.89
C ILE A 252 -18.48 0.11 -3.83
N ARG A 253 -18.60 -0.68 -4.90
CA ARG A 253 -19.72 -0.62 -5.84
C ARG A 253 -20.80 -1.60 -5.38
N GLU A 254 -21.84 -1.10 -4.74
CA GLU A 254 -22.97 -1.91 -4.27
C GLU A 254 -23.81 -2.48 -5.44
N ASP A 255 -23.74 -1.83 -6.62
CA ASP A 255 -24.38 -2.21 -7.89
C ASP A 255 -23.51 -3.16 -8.76
N ALA A 256 -22.42 -3.69 -8.20
CA ALA A 256 -21.52 -4.57 -8.96
C ALA A 256 -22.25 -5.80 -9.51
N GLY A 257 -22.30 -5.90 -10.83
CA GLY A 257 -22.98 -6.96 -11.55
C GLY A 257 -22.44 -7.14 -12.96
N ARG A 258 -22.82 -8.26 -13.63
CA ARG A 258 -22.36 -8.59 -14.99
C ARG A 258 -22.74 -7.53 -16.02
N GLU A 259 -23.91 -6.95 -15.90
CA GLU A 259 -24.39 -5.91 -16.80
C GLU A 259 -23.59 -4.62 -16.68
N THR A 260 -23.30 -4.19 -15.46
CA THR A 260 -22.54 -2.96 -15.19
C THR A 260 -21.07 -3.11 -15.55
N PHE A 261 -20.43 -4.25 -15.17
CA PHE A 261 -19.00 -4.49 -15.42
C PHE A 261 -18.71 -4.83 -16.89
N GLY A 262 -19.58 -5.61 -17.54
CA GLY A 262 -19.41 -6.04 -18.93
C GLY A 262 -19.39 -4.89 -19.95
N THR A 263 -20.01 -3.76 -19.63
CA THR A 263 -20.04 -2.57 -20.51
C THR A 263 -18.80 -1.68 -20.41
N VAL A 264 -17.98 -1.86 -19.35
CA VAL A 264 -16.80 -1.04 -19.12
C VAL A 264 -15.69 -1.41 -20.11
N LYS A 265 -15.19 -0.41 -20.84
CA LYS A 265 -14.17 -0.62 -21.87
C LYS A 265 -12.76 -0.74 -21.27
N PRO A 266 -11.86 -1.55 -21.88
CA PRO A 266 -10.45 -1.56 -21.53
C PRO A 266 -9.81 -0.19 -21.71
N VAL A 267 -8.86 0.15 -20.81
CA VAL A 267 -8.22 1.47 -20.80
C VAL A 267 -6.72 1.40 -21.10
N PHE A 268 -6.07 0.31 -20.79
CA PHE A 268 -4.62 0.13 -20.94
C PHE A 268 -4.24 -0.40 -22.33
N ASP A 269 -5.06 -1.26 -22.90
CA ASP A 269 -5.03 -1.62 -24.33
C ASP A 269 -6.47 -1.53 -24.88
N LYS A 270 -6.77 -0.44 -25.55
CA LYS A 270 -8.13 -0.13 -26.04
C LYS A 270 -8.64 -1.10 -27.10
N ARG A 271 -7.75 -1.81 -27.81
CA ARG A 271 -8.12 -2.69 -28.94
C ARG A 271 -8.23 -4.15 -28.53
N HIS A 272 -7.29 -4.63 -27.73
CA HIS A 272 -7.10 -6.04 -27.43
C HIS A 272 -6.99 -6.32 -25.94
N GLY A 273 -7.24 -5.32 -25.09
CA GLY A 273 -7.15 -5.44 -23.66
C GLY A 273 -8.39 -6.03 -23.01
N SER A 274 -8.21 -6.48 -21.79
CA SER A 274 -9.26 -7.01 -20.92
C SER A 274 -9.30 -6.32 -19.56
N VAL A 275 -8.24 -5.59 -19.21
CA VAL A 275 -8.15 -4.84 -17.94
C VAL A 275 -8.92 -3.51 -18.06
N THR A 276 -9.85 -3.30 -17.16
CA THR A 276 -10.77 -2.17 -17.14
C THR A 276 -10.76 -1.47 -15.79
N PRO A 277 -11.29 -0.24 -15.68
CA PRO A 277 -11.51 0.39 -14.38
C PRO A 277 -12.43 -0.40 -13.43
N ALA A 278 -13.23 -1.34 -13.94
CA ALA A 278 -14.12 -2.15 -13.12
C ALA A 278 -13.41 -3.38 -12.53
N ASN A 279 -12.38 -3.90 -13.20
CA ASN A 279 -11.60 -5.05 -12.71
C ASN A 279 -10.17 -4.67 -12.27
N SER A 280 -9.99 -3.39 -11.95
CA SER A 280 -8.80 -2.79 -11.35
C SER A 280 -9.15 -2.16 -10.01
N SER A 281 -8.21 -2.17 -9.07
CA SER A 281 -8.34 -1.43 -7.81
C SER A 281 -8.45 0.07 -8.08
N GLN A 282 -9.13 0.75 -7.20
CA GLN A 282 -9.18 2.21 -7.19
C GLN A 282 -7.88 2.78 -6.62
N ILE A 283 -7.57 4.00 -7.01
CA ILE A 283 -6.55 4.82 -6.36
C ILE A 283 -7.20 5.41 -5.12
N THR A 284 -6.59 5.25 -3.94
CA THR A 284 -7.21 5.57 -2.65
C THR A 284 -6.29 6.33 -1.72
N ASP A 285 -6.91 7.06 -0.80
CA ASP A 285 -6.29 7.73 0.33
C ASP A 285 -6.68 6.97 1.60
N ALA A 286 -5.72 6.63 2.46
CA ALA A 286 -5.97 5.93 3.72
C ALA A 286 -4.74 5.91 4.64
N ALA A 287 -4.97 5.46 5.88
CA ALA A 287 -3.90 5.06 6.80
C ALA A 287 -4.33 3.82 7.60
N ALA A 288 -3.34 3.05 8.05
CA ALA A 288 -3.53 1.89 8.91
C ALA A 288 -2.46 1.87 10.01
N ALA A 289 -2.77 1.24 11.14
CA ALA A 289 -1.84 1.04 12.24
C ALA A 289 -1.90 -0.40 12.74
N MET A 290 -0.75 -0.90 13.21
CA MET A 290 -0.62 -2.21 13.84
C MET A 290 0.38 -2.13 14.98
N LEU A 291 0.01 -2.60 16.18
CA LEU A 291 0.91 -2.67 17.31
C LEU A 291 1.52 -4.06 17.41
N LEU A 292 2.83 -4.12 17.26
CA LEU A 292 3.62 -5.34 17.46
C LEU A 292 4.31 -5.31 18.81
N MET A 293 4.38 -6.47 19.47
CA MET A 293 5.03 -6.61 20.76
C MET A 293 5.77 -7.95 20.88
N GLU A 294 6.77 -7.98 21.74
CA GLU A 294 7.36 -9.24 22.20
C GLU A 294 6.32 -10.02 23.00
N GLU A 295 6.23 -11.33 22.76
CA GLU A 295 5.17 -12.21 23.33
C GLU A 295 5.13 -12.19 24.86
N GLY A 296 6.29 -12.31 25.51
CA GLY A 296 6.38 -12.31 26.97
C GLY A 296 5.92 -10.98 27.57
N LYS A 297 6.29 -9.87 26.94
CA LYS A 297 5.84 -8.53 27.33
C LYS A 297 4.33 -8.37 27.16
N ALA A 298 3.77 -8.79 26.02
CA ALA A 298 2.32 -8.73 25.79
C ALA A 298 1.55 -9.52 26.85
N LYS A 299 2.00 -10.75 27.16
CA LYS A 299 1.42 -11.59 28.19
C LYS A 299 1.53 -10.96 29.59
N SER A 300 2.68 -10.40 29.96
CA SER A 300 2.89 -9.76 31.25
C SER A 300 2.01 -8.55 31.49
N LEU A 301 1.65 -7.85 30.38
CA LEU A 301 0.76 -6.69 30.40
C LEU A 301 -0.73 -7.07 30.25
N GLY A 302 -1.04 -8.36 30.09
CA GLY A 302 -2.41 -8.84 29.88
C GLY A 302 -3.05 -8.35 28.58
N LEU A 303 -2.25 -8.03 27.56
CA LEU A 303 -2.73 -7.54 26.27
C LEU A 303 -3.20 -8.69 25.36
N PRO A 304 -4.14 -8.45 24.45
CA PRO A 304 -4.59 -9.46 23.50
C PRO A 304 -3.46 -9.88 22.55
N ILE A 305 -3.50 -11.13 22.11
CA ILE A 305 -2.63 -11.65 21.05
C ILE A 305 -3.54 -12.07 19.90
N LEU A 306 -3.59 -11.25 18.86
CA LEU A 306 -4.42 -11.51 17.68
C LEU A 306 -3.75 -12.53 16.73
N GLY A 307 -2.42 -12.61 16.77
CA GLY A 307 -1.65 -13.51 15.91
C GLY A 307 -0.15 -13.33 16.09
N TYR A 308 0.61 -14.15 15.38
CA TYR A 308 2.08 -14.15 15.41
C TYR A 308 2.65 -13.77 14.05
N VAL A 309 3.66 -12.92 14.02
CA VAL A 309 4.47 -12.69 12.84
C VAL A 309 5.45 -13.85 12.69
N LYS A 310 5.11 -14.80 11.81
CA LYS A 310 5.88 -16.04 11.66
C LYS A 310 7.15 -15.82 10.86
N ASP A 311 7.00 -15.35 9.63
CA ASP A 311 8.13 -15.16 8.73
C ASP A 311 7.83 -14.16 7.61
N TYR A 312 8.84 -13.86 6.80
CA TYR A 312 8.79 -12.93 5.69
C TYR A 312 9.72 -13.35 4.57
N ALA A 313 9.33 -13.11 3.33
CA ALA A 313 10.18 -13.27 2.18
C ALA A 313 9.87 -12.26 1.07
N ASP A 314 10.88 -11.94 0.30
CA ASP A 314 10.81 -11.11 -0.91
C ASP A 314 11.17 -11.91 -2.14
N PHE A 315 10.59 -11.50 -3.27
CA PHE A 315 10.96 -12.01 -4.57
C PHE A 315 10.90 -10.92 -5.64
N GLY A 316 11.97 -10.81 -6.43
CA GLY A 316 11.97 -9.98 -7.64
C GLY A 316 11.53 -10.82 -8.85
N TYR A 317 10.79 -10.19 -9.77
CA TYR A 317 10.34 -10.84 -11.01
C TYR A 317 10.51 -9.88 -12.19
N GLU A 318 10.24 -10.35 -13.41
CA GLU A 318 10.31 -9.55 -14.62
C GLU A 318 9.43 -8.29 -14.49
N PRO A 319 9.98 -7.08 -14.70
CA PRO A 319 9.23 -5.83 -14.51
C PRO A 319 7.90 -5.78 -15.28
N ALA A 320 7.90 -6.25 -16.52
CA ALA A 320 6.71 -6.26 -17.36
C ALA A 320 5.58 -7.19 -16.87
N CYS A 321 5.88 -8.09 -15.92
CA CYS A 321 4.93 -9.03 -15.30
C CYS A 321 5.10 -9.07 -13.77
N MET A 322 5.54 -7.97 -13.15
CA MET A 322 5.91 -7.89 -11.74
C MET A 322 4.78 -8.34 -10.79
N GLY A 323 3.51 -8.25 -11.22
CA GLY A 323 2.37 -8.72 -10.45
C GLY A 323 2.40 -10.21 -10.10
N LEU A 324 3.24 -11.02 -10.77
CA LEU A 324 3.44 -12.43 -10.43
C LEU A 324 4.54 -12.66 -9.38
N ALA A 325 5.31 -11.63 -9.01
CA ALA A 325 6.36 -11.75 -7.98
C ALA A 325 5.86 -12.37 -6.65
N PRO A 326 4.62 -12.12 -6.18
CA PRO A 326 4.11 -12.74 -4.95
C PRO A 326 4.16 -14.27 -4.95
N VAL A 327 4.05 -14.96 -6.10
CA VAL A 327 4.19 -16.42 -6.18
C VAL A 327 5.54 -16.87 -5.63
N GLY A 328 6.63 -16.22 -6.09
CA GLY A 328 7.97 -16.54 -5.61
C GLY A 328 8.20 -16.18 -4.14
N ALA A 329 7.59 -15.08 -3.67
CA ALA A 329 7.63 -14.70 -2.26
C ALA A 329 6.89 -15.70 -1.38
N ILE A 330 5.70 -16.18 -1.81
CA ILE A 330 4.91 -17.21 -1.13
C ILE A 330 5.73 -18.51 -1.04
N ALA A 331 6.29 -18.99 -2.15
CA ALA A 331 7.12 -20.19 -2.14
C ALA A 331 8.30 -20.08 -1.16
N LYS A 332 8.99 -18.95 -1.16
CA LYS A 332 10.13 -18.71 -0.23
C LYS A 332 9.69 -18.66 1.23
N VAL A 333 8.60 -17.95 1.54
CA VAL A 333 8.16 -17.80 2.94
C VAL A 333 7.62 -19.10 3.50
N LEU A 334 6.89 -19.89 2.71
CA LEU A 334 6.41 -21.22 3.11
C LEU A 334 7.59 -22.17 3.38
N THR A 335 8.58 -22.19 2.50
CA THR A 335 9.81 -22.97 2.72
C THR A 335 10.49 -22.59 4.02
N LYS A 336 10.67 -21.29 4.25
CA LYS A 336 11.32 -20.76 5.45
C LYS A 336 10.53 -21.09 6.72
N ALA A 337 9.19 -21.01 6.65
CA ALA A 337 8.31 -21.38 7.73
C ALA A 337 8.13 -22.90 7.90
N ARG A 338 8.65 -23.73 6.97
CA ARG A 338 8.45 -25.18 6.90
C ARG A 338 6.97 -25.56 6.81
N LEU A 339 6.22 -24.84 6.00
CA LEU A 339 4.81 -25.06 5.71
C LEU A 339 4.62 -25.44 4.24
N ALA A 340 3.62 -26.27 3.97
CA ALA A 340 3.11 -26.51 2.63
C ALA A 340 1.97 -25.53 2.32
N LEU A 341 1.61 -25.42 1.04
CA LEU A 341 0.50 -24.55 0.61
C LEU A 341 -0.82 -24.92 1.30
N LYS A 342 -1.08 -26.23 1.46
CA LYS A 342 -2.28 -26.78 2.13
C LYS A 342 -2.39 -26.43 3.63
N ASP A 343 -1.30 -26.03 4.25
CA ASP A 343 -1.29 -25.64 5.68
C ASP A 343 -1.75 -24.19 5.87
N VAL A 344 -1.96 -23.45 4.77
CA VAL A 344 -2.42 -22.05 4.80
C VAL A 344 -3.93 -22.01 4.64
N SER A 345 -4.61 -21.54 5.67
CA SER A 345 -6.08 -21.44 5.68
C SER A 345 -6.61 -20.25 4.87
N VAL A 346 -5.87 -19.15 4.81
CA VAL A 346 -6.28 -17.90 4.13
C VAL A 346 -5.08 -17.26 3.45
N PHE A 347 -5.28 -16.81 2.21
CA PHE A 347 -4.37 -15.97 1.47
C PHE A 347 -4.97 -14.57 1.32
N GLU A 348 -4.31 -13.57 1.87
CA GLU A 348 -4.64 -12.17 1.63
C GLU A 348 -3.70 -11.63 0.56
N ILE A 349 -4.24 -11.35 -0.62
CA ILE A 349 -3.49 -10.88 -1.79
C ILE A 349 -4.01 -9.52 -2.20
N ASN A 350 -3.12 -8.53 -2.35
CA ASN A 350 -3.52 -7.21 -2.82
C ASN A 350 -4.20 -7.28 -4.20
N GLU A 351 -5.44 -6.83 -4.26
CA GLU A 351 -6.31 -6.89 -5.45
C GLU A 351 -6.08 -5.69 -6.39
N ALA A 352 -4.82 -5.35 -6.70
CA ALA A 352 -4.52 -4.23 -7.59
C ALA A 352 -5.21 -4.38 -8.96
N PHE A 353 -5.23 -5.62 -9.49
CA PHE A 353 -5.92 -6.01 -10.71
C PHE A 353 -6.40 -7.45 -10.59
N ALA A 354 -7.61 -7.74 -11.06
CA ALA A 354 -8.15 -9.10 -11.03
C ALA A 354 -7.26 -10.10 -11.78
N SER A 355 -6.68 -9.70 -12.92
CA SER A 355 -5.75 -10.55 -13.69
C SER A 355 -4.53 -10.98 -12.88
N VAL A 356 -4.03 -10.12 -12.00
CA VAL A 356 -2.88 -10.43 -11.14
C VAL A 356 -3.23 -11.51 -10.12
N VAL A 357 -4.33 -11.34 -9.40
CA VAL A 357 -4.77 -12.32 -8.38
C VAL A 357 -5.10 -13.66 -9.03
N LEU A 358 -5.81 -13.64 -10.16
CA LEU A 358 -6.12 -14.85 -10.93
C LEU A 358 -4.85 -15.54 -11.44
N GLY A 359 -3.86 -14.76 -11.91
CA GLY A 359 -2.57 -15.31 -12.34
C GLY A 359 -1.81 -15.98 -11.20
N ILE A 360 -1.74 -15.33 -10.04
CA ILE A 360 -1.12 -15.90 -8.84
C ILE A 360 -1.83 -17.21 -8.45
N SER A 361 -3.16 -17.19 -8.33
CA SER A 361 -3.94 -18.36 -7.92
C SER A 361 -3.73 -19.53 -8.89
N ARG A 362 -3.83 -19.30 -10.21
CA ARG A 362 -3.65 -20.36 -11.22
C ARG A 362 -2.26 -20.99 -11.18
N ILE A 363 -1.22 -20.17 -10.92
CA ILE A 363 0.14 -20.71 -10.81
C ILE A 363 0.29 -21.54 -9.54
N LEU A 364 -0.26 -21.08 -8.41
CA LEU A 364 -0.18 -21.81 -7.15
C LEU A 364 -0.98 -23.13 -7.19
N ASP A 365 -2.08 -23.18 -7.96
CA ASP A 365 -2.92 -24.38 -8.14
C ASP A 365 -2.38 -25.40 -9.17
N SER A 366 -1.26 -25.07 -9.85
CA SER A 366 -0.75 -25.90 -10.95
C SER A 366 0.77 -26.08 -10.90
N SER A 367 1.21 -27.29 -10.60
CA SER A 367 2.64 -27.64 -10.61
C SER A 367 3.29 -27.41 -11.98
N SER A 368 2.58 -27.65 -13.07
CA SER A 368 3.08 -27.40 -14.42
C SER A 368 3.26 -25.92 -14.72
N LEU A 369 2.34 -25.06 -14.30
CA LEU A 369 2.48 -23.61 -14.42
C LEU A 369 3.58 -23.07 -13.50
N MET A 370 3.66 -23.63 -12.30
CA MET A 370 4.73 -23.28 -11.36
C MET A 370 6.10 -23.62 -11.95
N GLU A 371 6.29 -24.82 -12.48
CA GLU A 371 7.52 -25.22 -13.18
C GLU A 371 7.81 -24.30 -14.38
N GLN A 372 6.83 -24.07 -15.24
CA GLN A 372 7.00 -23.23 -16.43
C GLN A 372 7.42 -21.80 -16.10
N LYS A 373 6.83 -21.19 -15.07
CA LYS A 373 7.02 -19.77 -14.73
C LYS A 373 8.14 -19.54 -13.73
N PHE A 374 8.32 -20.46 -12.78
CA PHE A 374 9.22 -20.30 -11.64
C PHE A 374 10.29 -21.39 -11.51
N GLY A 375 10.28 -22.45 -12.34
CA GLY A 375 11.25 -23.56 -12.32
C GLY A 375 12.70 -23.08 -12.42
N ARG A 376 12.97 -22.09 -13.28
CA ARG A 376 14.31 -21.48 -13.42
C ARG A 376 14.85 -20.83 -12.13
N TYR A 377 13.99 -20.56 -11.16
CA TYR A 377 14.36 -20.00 -9.86
C TYR A 377 14.49 -21.06 -8.75
N GLY A 378 14.35 -22.35 -9.08
CA GLY A 378 14.43 -23.46 -8.13
C GLY A 378 13.32 -23.45 -7.07
N LEU A 379 12.10 -23.00 -7.43
CA LEU A 379 10.99 -22.86 -6.49
C LEU A 379 9.94 -23.99 -6.58
N THR A 380 10.11 -24.94 -7.51
CA THR A 380 9.09 -25.95 -7.85
C THR A 380 8.99 -27.10 -6.87
N GLU A 381 10.08 -27.49 -6.21
CA GLU A 381 10.11 -28.65 -5.30
C GLU A 381 9.51 -28.39 -3.92
N ARG A 382 9.04 -27.16 -3.65
CA ARG A 382 8.82 -26.68 -2.26
C ARG A 382 7.39 -26.33 -1.89
N LEU A 383 6.46 -26.32 -2.85
CA LEU A 383 5.03 -26.05 -2.54
C LEU A 383 4.26 -27.29 -2.08
N GLY A 384 4.93 -28.43 -2.10
CA GLY A 384 4.58 -29.65 -1.40
C GLY A 384 3.30 -30.36 -1.88
N GLU A 385 3.43 -31.62 -2.15
CA GLU A 385 2.34 -32.57 -2.15
C GLU A 385 1.70 -32.71 -0.77
#